data_b0f6732043799229282ef206af37f156
#
_entry.id   b0f6732043799229282ef206af37f156
#
_cell.length_a   1.000
_cell.length_b   1.000
_cell.length_c   1.000
_cell.angle_alpha   90.00
_cell.angle_beta   90.00
_cell.angle_gamma   90.00
#
_symmetry.space_group_name_H-M   'P 1'
#
loop_
_entity.id
_entity.type
_entity.pdbx_description
1 polymer ?
#
loop_
_entity_poly.entity_id
_entity_poly.type
_entity_poly.pdbx_seq_one_letter_code
_entity_poly.pdbx_strand_id
1 'polypeptide(L)'
;MKEKSDNRATDSLLNLKKYKEYALNVVEGRQISCKYVIQACERYLSWFERDDLLFRPEKADAVINFISKLKHYSGRFNRKPFILLPYQKWMIYSIFGWYYKNDPEKRVTSKIYVELSRKQGKTALLSSISLFCLLETPAAECYMVANNAKQAKICFDMASNFLSSIDPKGKFFERYRDSIRFNATKSKIQVLSNNSSGNDGYSPSFICLDEAHEQADSRAWDVLISGQGARYNDNCLAAIITTAGFNKFLFCYEYRQTCTEILSGLKTDDSQFIAIYTQDEDDDIFNDEECWIKSNPSLGVTVSKEYLREQVTNAQNNTSLLTGVLTKNFNKWVDSQDTWITHDELLACSKSFELSDFNPDEDLCTVGVDLAAVSDLCAVSALVYKGDKYYFKSWAFVPESCLNPSNSNCELYRRWKREGFLQVTGGNCTDYDAILELLGNFPLTISSIAFDQWNATQFVIQGQSQFGLPFEPYSQSIFNFNRPTREFERLLKSGKVVLDYNPITLWCFSNCVLKHEPSCDNVKPIKSGSGKSEKKSGQNKVDLVISLLQSLGRFLEQPQFDTSI
;
A
#
# COMPACT_ATOMS: atom_id res chain seq x y z
N MET A 1 8.42 -45.94 -37.54
CA MET A 1 7.66 -44.70 -37.31
C MET A 1 7.27 -44.49 -35.83
N LYS A 2 7.03 -45.53 -35.03
CA LYS A 2 6.72 -45.40 -33.58
C LYS A 2 7.89 -44.91 -32.73
N GLU A 3 9.12 -45.33 -32.95
CA GLU A 3 10.31 -44.88 -32.16
C GLU A 3 10.65 -43.38 -32.36
N LYS A 4 10.33 -42.77 -33.50
CA LYS A 4 10.54 -41.34 -33.72
C LYS A 4 9.45 -40.45 -33.06
N SER A 5 8.25 -41.01 -32.78
CA SER A 5 7.19 -40.31 -32.06
C SER A 5 7.42 -40.31 -30.55
N ASP A 6 7.96 -41.42 -30.00
CA ASP A 6 8.26 -41.54 -28.57
C ASP A 6 9.47 -40.69 -28.16
N ASN A 7 10.49 -40.57 -29.01
CA ASN A 7 11.63 -39.67 -28.75
C ASN A 7 11.22 -38.17 -28.81
N ARG A 8 10.30 -37.79 -29.69
CA ARG A 8 9.80 -36.39 -29.73
C ARG A 8 8.93 -36.05 -28.52
N ALA A 9 8.13 -36.99 -28.04
CA ALA A 9 7.32 -36.79 -26.84
C ALA A 9 8.18 -36.71 -25.58
N THR A 10 9.22 -37.56 -25.49
CA THR A 10 10.19 -37.57 -24.38
C THR A 10 11.07 -36.31 -24.39
N ASP A 11 11.50 -35.83 -25.55
CA ASP A 11 12.25 -34.58 -25.71
C ASP A 11 11.38 -33.36 -25.39
N SER A 12 10.08 -33.40 -25.71
CA SER A 12 9.16 -32.29 -25.37
C SER A 12 8.87 -32.23 -23.87
N LEU A 13 8.72 -33.37 -23.19
CA LEU A 13 8.53 -33.47 -21.74
C LEU A 13 9.80 -33.06 -20.96
N LEU A 14 10.98 -33.44 -21.40
CA LEU A 14 12.26 -33.03 -20.83
C LEU A 14 12.51 -31.51 -21.00
N ASN A 15 12.12 -30.95 -22.15
CA ASN A 15 12.22 -29.54 -22.39
C ASN A 15 11.29 -28.71 -21.49
N LEU A 16 10.07 -29.21 -21.18
CA LEU A 16 9.14 -28.47 -20.27
C LEU A 16 9.61 -28.51 -18.82
N LYS A 17 10.32 -29.55 -18.37
CA LYS A 17 10.85 -29.67 -17.00
C LYS A 17 11.75 -28.49 -16.62
N LYS A 18 12.60 -28.04 -17.52
CA LYS A 18 13.49 -26.88 -17.35
C LYS A 18 12.72 -25.60 -16.97
N TYR A 19 11.56 -25.36 -17.55
CA TYR A 19 10.76 -24.16 -17.33
C TYR A 19 9.92 -24.23 -16.06
N LYS A 20 9.63 -25.44 -15.57
CA LYS A 20 8.89 -25.70 -14.33
C LYS A 20 9.80 -25.85 -13.11
N GLU A 21 11.12 -26.02 -13.30
CA GLU A 21 12.06 -26.43 -12.26
C GLU A 21 12.00 -25.57 -10.99
N TYR A 22 12.07 -24.25 -11.13
CA TYR A 22 12.00 -23.37 -9.97
C TYR A 22 10.66 -23.53 -9.22
N ALA A 23 9.55 -23.49 -9.95
CA ALA A 23 8.22 -23.59 -9.35
C ALA A 23 7.99 -24.95 -8.69
N LEU A 24 8.44 -26.05 -9.29
CA LEU A 24 8.39 -27.38 -8.69
C LEU A 24 9.24 -27.47 -7.42
N ASN A 25 10.46 -26.92 -7.42
CA ASN A 25 11.30 -26.90 -6.23
C ASN A 25 10.68 -26.12 -5.07
N VAL A 26 9.97 -25.03 -5.35
CA VAL A 26 9.24 -24.24 -4.36
C VAL A 26 8.05 -25.04 -3.81
N VAL A 27 7.18 -25.57 -4.68
CA VAL A 27 5.94 -26.25 -4.28
C VAL A 27 6.23 -27.57 -3.55
N GLU A 28 7.28 -28.28 -3.95
CA GLU A 28 7.71 -29.51 -3.29
C GLU A 28 8.59 -29.27 -2.04
N GLY A 29 8.80 -28.02 -1.63
CA GLY A 29 9.57 -27.66 -0.42
C GLY A 29 11.08 -27.82 -0.51
N ARG A 30 11.64 -28.12 -1.70
CA ARG A 30 13.10 -28.17 -1.92
C ARG A 30 13.76 -26.79 -1.90
N GLN A 31 13.00 -25.76 -2.23
CA GLN A 31 13.38 -24.37 -2.11
C GLN A 31 12.52 -23.70 -1.04
N ILE A 32 13.12 -23.33 0.08
CA ILE A 32 12.43 -22.60 1.15
C ILE A 32 11.86 -21.30 0.59
N SER A 33 10.56 -21.08 0.78
CA SER A 33 9.82 -19.92 0.24
C SER A 33 8.64 -19.59 1.14
N CYS A 34 8.18 -18.34 1.09
CA CYS A 34 6.99 -17.91 1.83
C CYS A 34 5.69 -18.36 1.13
N LYS A 35 4.57 -18.34 1.86
CA LYS A 35 3.25 -18.78 1.36
C LYS A 35 2.86 -18.14 0.02
N TYR A 36 3.14 -16.85 -0.20
CA TYR A 36 2.75 -16.15 -1.43
C TYR A 36 3.56 -16.60 -2.65
N VAL A 37 4.84 -16.93 -2.47
CA VAL A 37 5.68 -17.48 -3.55
C VAL A 37 5.24 -18.91 -3.89
N ILE A 38 4.86 -19.71 -2.88
CA ILE A 38 4.32 -21.07 -3.09
C ILE A 38 3.04 -20.97 -3.93
N GLN A 39 2.06 -20.16 -3.52
CA GLN A 39 0.81 -19.94 -4.26
C GLN A 39 1.04 -19.41 -5.69
N ALA A 40 1.99 -18.49 -5.88
CA ALA A 40 2.33 -17.99 -7.21
C ALA A 40 2.96 -19.07 -8.10
N CYS A 41 3.76 -19.97 -7.54
CA CYS A 41 4.35 -21.12 -8.25
C CYS A 41 3.28 -22.18 -8.56
N GLU A 42 2.36 -22.47 -7.64
CA GLU A 42 1.21 -23.36 -7.88
C GLU A 42 0.35 -22.83 -9.03
N ARG A 43 0.02 -21.53 -9.00
CA ARG A 43 -0.71 -20.86 -10.08
C ARG A 43 0.03 -20.96 -11.43
N TYR A 44 1.35 -20.74 -11.46
CA TYR A 44 2.15 -20.90 -12.67
C TYR A 44 2.11 -22.34 -13.20
N LEU A 45 2.19 -23.34 -12.32
CA LEU A 45 2.14 -24.74 -12.70
C LEU A 45 0.75 -25.16 -13.19
N SER A 46 -0.34 -24.65 -12.58
CA SER A 46 -1.70 -24.94 -13.01
C SER A 46 -1.99 -24.44 -14.43
N TRP A 47 -1.32 -23.41 -14.91
CA TRP A 47 -1.52 -22.91 -16.27
C TRP A 47 -1.10 -23.93 -17.35
N PHE A 48 -0.21 -24.86 -17.04
CA PHE A 48 0.13 -25.94 -17.99
C PHE A 48 -0.97 -26.97 -18.19
N GLU A 49 -1.97 -26.99 -17.31
CA GLU A 49 -3.16 -27.87 -17.39
C GLU A 49 -4.35 -27.18 -18.10
N ARG A 50 -4.23 -25.91 -18.44
CA ARG A 50 -5.29 -25.12 -19.06
C ARG A 50 -5.29 -25.25 -20.56
N ASP A 51 -6.48 -25.53 -21.13
CA ASP A 51 -6.68 -25.69 -22.58
C ASP A 51 -6.80 -24.37 -23.35
N ASP A 52 -7.09 -23.29 -22.67
CA ASP A 52 -7.26 -21.94 -23.25
C ASP A 52 -5.94 -21.16 -23.35
N LEU A 53 -4.86 -21.67 -22.73
CA LEU A 53 -3.55 -21.04 -22.72
C LEU A 53 -2.51 -21.81 -23.55
N LEU A 54 -1.53 -21.07 -24.05
CA LEU A 54 -0.42 -21.59 -24.83
C LEU A 54 0.91 -21.12 -24.21
N PHE A 55 1.78 -22.06 -23.81
CA PHE A 55 3.11 -21.74 -23.34
C PHE A 55 4.09 -21.62 -24.51
N ARG A 56 4.68 -20.44 -24.66
CA ARG A 56 5.65 -20.09 -25.72
C ARG A 56 7.01 -19.71 -25.11
N PRO A 57 7.79 -20.70 -24.64
CA PRO A 57 9.04 -20.45 -23.94
C PRO A 57 10.05 -19.64 -24.76
N GLU A 58 10.02 -19.74 -26.08
CA GLU A 58 10.90 -19.00 -26.99
C GLU A 58 10.75 -17.46 -26.85
N LYS A 59 9.57 -16.98 -26.51
CA LYS A 59 9.32 -15.56 -26.25
C LYS A 59 10.02 -15.10 -24.96
N ALA A 60 9.93 -15.88 -23.88
CA ALA A 60 10.63 -15.61 -22.63
C ALA A 60 12.15 -15.81 -22.75
N ASP A 61 12.59 -16.85 -23.46
CA ASP A 61 14.01 -17.10 -23.74
C ASP A 61 14.64 -15.92 -24.52
N ALA A 62 13.91 -15.26 -25.43
CA ALA A 62 14.37 -14.05 -26.12
C ALA A 62 14.68 -12.92 -25.13
N VAL A 63 13.81 -12.70 -24.12
CA VAL A 63 14.04 -11.72 -23.04
C VAL A 63 15.26 -12.09 -22.21
N ILE A 64 15.37 -13.35 -21.77
CA ILE A 64 16.50 -13.85 -20.98
C ILE A 64 17.82 -13.67 -21.74
N ASN A 65 17.83 -14.04 -23.02
CA ASN A 65 18.99 -13.90 -23.90
C ASN A 65 19.37 -12.43 -24.12
N PHE A 66 18.39 -11.54 -24.24
CA PHE A 66 18.64 -10.09 -24.31
C PHE A 66 19.29 -9.60 -23.02
N ILE A 67 18.71 -9.91 -21.86
CA ILE A 67 19.22 -9.47 -20.56
C ILE A 67 20.64 -9.97 -20.32
N SER A 68 20.98 -11.20 -20.74
CA SER A 68 22.32 -11.77 -20.58
C SER A 68 23.43 -11.02 -21.34
N LYS A 69 23.06 -10.20 -22.35
CA LYS A 69 24.00 -9.33 -23.08
C LYS A 69 24.30 -8.02 -22.34
N LEU A 70 23.43 -7.62 -21.41
CA LEU A 70 23.63 -6.44 -20.59
C LEU A 70 24.73 -6.70 -19.55
N LYS A 71 25.46 -5.66 -19.18
CA LYS A 71 26.53 -5.77 -18.18
C LYS A 71 26.26 -4.82 -17.01
N HIS A 72 26.53 -5.31 -15.83
CA HIS A 72 26.54 -4.46 -14.64
C HIS A 72 27.58 -3.35 -14.76
N TYR A 73 27.28 -2.18 -14.20
CA TYR A 73 28.16 -1.00 -14.31
C TYR A 73 28.81 -0.61 -12.97
N SER A 74 28.45 -1.28 -11.86
CA SER A 74 28.94 -0.93 -10.53
C SER A 74 29.08 -2.14 -9.60
N GLY A 75 29.74 -1.92 -8.45
CA GLY A 75 29.90 -2.93 -7.40
C GLY A 75 30.70 -4.14 -7.82
N ARG A 76 30.56 -5.24 -7.06
CA ARG A 76 31.32 -6.51 -7.30
C ARG A 76 31.00 -7.22 -8.62
N PHE A 77 29.89 -6.85 -9.27
CA PHE A 77 29.49 -7.36 -10.57
C PHE A 77 29.90 -6.45 -11.73
N ASN A 78 30.58 -5.36 -11.49
CA ASN A 78 30.97 -4.39 -12.53
C ASN A 78 31.57 -5.08 -13.75
N ARG A 79 31.07 -4.75 -14.94
CA ARG A 79 31.42 -5.31 -16.25
C ARG A 79 31.09 -6.80 -16.47
N LYS A 80 30.53 -7.50 -15.47
CA LYS A 80 30.05 -8.88 -15.65
C LYS A 80 28.69 -8.88 -16.33
N PRO A 81 28.36 -9.91 -17.15
CA PRO A 81 27.05 -10.08 -17.73
C PRO A 81 25.96 -10.14 -16.64
N PHE A 82 24.77 -9.62 -16.93
CA PHE A 82 23.62 -9.75 -16.06
C PHE A 82 22.99 -11.14 -16.23
N ILE A 83 23.43 -12.09 -15.44
CA ILE A 83 22.90 -13.46 -15.43
C ILE A 83 21.75 -13.53 -14.45
N LEU A 84 20.55 -13.85 -14.96
CA LEU A 84 19.35 -13.99 -14.14
C LEU A 84 19.43 -15.20 -13.22
N LEU A 85 19.06 -15.03 -11.96
CA LEU A 85 18.90 -16.08 -10.96
C LEU A 85 17.65 -16.92 -11.24
N PRO A 86 17.52 -18.14 -10.67
CA PRO A 86 16.39 -19.03 -10.94
C PRO A 86 15.02 -18.37 -10.74
N TYR A 87 14.82 -17.63 -9.63
CA TYR A 87 13.57 -16.92 -9.36
C TYR A 87 13.29 -15.82 -10.39
N GLN A 88 14.31 -15.11 -10.87
CA GLN A 88 14.14 -14.08 -11.89
C GLN A 88 13.78 -14.69 -13.26
N LYS A 89 14.38 -15.84 -13.61
CA LYS A 89 13.99 -16.59 -14.82
C LYS A 89 12.55 -17.06 -14.75
N TRP A 90 12.12 -17.58 -13.60
CA TRP A 90 10.73 -17.96 -13.38
C TRP A 90 9.77 -16.76 -13.57
N MET A 91 10.12 -15.58 -13.05
CA MET A 91 9.35 -14.37 -13.31
C MET A 91 9.25 -14.06 -14.81
N ILE A 92 10.36 -14.14 -15.56
CA ILE A 92 10.36 -13.88 -17.00
C ILE A 92 9.50 -14.92 -17.74
N TYR A 93 9.59 -16.22 -17.40
CA TYR A 93 8.73 -17.24 -17.99
C TYR A 93 7.25 -17.02 -17.69
N SER A 94 6.91 -16.59 -16.49
CA SER A 94 5.54 -16.27 -16.09
C SER A 94 4.99 -15.04 -16.82
N ILE A 95 5.82 -14.02 -17.05
CA ILE A 95 5.39 -12.75 -17.67
C ILE A 95 5.33 -12.88 -19.19
N PHE A 96 6.35 -13.50 -19.83
CA PHE A 96 6.52 -13.47 -21.29
C PHE A 96 6.23 -14.81 -21.97
N GLY A 97 6.03 -15.88 -21.23
CA GLY A 97 5.88 -17.22 -21.78
C GLY A 97 4.43 -17.61 -22.10
N TRP A 98 3.40 -16.90 -21.62
CA TRP A 98 2.01 -17.32 -21.72
C TRP A 98 1.18 -16.44 -22.66
N TYR A 99 0.42 -17.10 -23.55
CA TYR A 99 -0.41 -16.50 -24.58
C TYR A 99 -1.79 -17.14 -24.60
N TYR A 100 -2.80 -16.43 -25.11
CA TYR A 100 -4.10 -17.04 -25.31
C TYR A 100 -4.08 -17.96 -26.54
N LYS A 101 -4.69 -19.14 -26.43
CA LYS A 101 -4.71 -20.13 -27.53
C LYS A 101 -5.56 -19.66 -28.71
N ASN A 102 -6.63 -18.90 -28.42
CA ASN A 102 -7.50 -18.30 -29.45
C ASN A 102 -6.87 -17.05 -30.09
N ASP A 103 -5.85 -16.45 -29.47
CA ASP A 103 -5.07 -15.33 -29.99
C ASP A 103 -3.59 -15.49 -29.63
N PRO A 104 -2.83 -16.31 -30.38
CA PRO A 104 -1.45 -16.70 -30.03
C PRO A 104 -0.44 -15.54 -30.04
N GLU A 105 -0.80 -14.37 -30.51
CA GLU A 105 0.04 -13.18 -30.44
C GLU A 105 -0.30 -12.31 -29.21
N LYS A 106 -1.43 -12.57 -28.54
CA LYS A 106 -1.84 -11.85 -27.33
C LYS A 106 -1.30 -12.53 -26.08
N ARG A 107 -0.42 -11.83 -25.38
CA ARG A 107 0.13 -12.27 -24.09
C ARG A 107 -0.93 -12.21 -22.98
N VAL A 108 -0.91 -13.18 -22.07
CA VAL A 108 -1.83 -13.26 -20.92
C VAL A 108 -1.50 -12.16 -19.91
N THR A 109 -0.22 -12.06 -19.51
CA THR A 109 0.22 -11.09 -18.50
C THR A 109 0.35 -9.68 -19.08
N SER A 110 -0.36 -8.72 -18.49
CA SER A 110 -0.24 -7.28 -18.79
C SER A 110 0.12 -6.44 -17.56
N LYS A 111 -0.07 -6.97 -16.34
CA LYS A 111 0.23 -6.31 -15.08
C LYS A 111 1.22 -7.13 -14.26
N ILE A 112 2.11 -6.45 -13.59
CA ILE A 112 3.19 -7.07 -12.80
C ILE A 112 3.19 -6.42 -11.41
N TYR A 113 3.16 -7.24 -10.36
CA TYR A 113 3.41 -6.81 -8.99
C TYR A 113 4.58 -7.61 -8.41
N VAL A 114 5.67 -6.92 -8.08
CA VAL A 114 6.86 -7.53 -7.50
C VAL A 114 7.23 -6.82 -6.20
N GLU A 115 7.14 -7.54 -5.12
CA GLU A 115 7.49 -7.10 -3.77
C GLU A 115 8.63 -7.95 -3.22
N LEU A 116 9.79 -7.33 -3.00
CA LEU A 116 11.04 -7.96 -2.59
C LEU A 116 11.78 -7.05 -1.60
N SER A 117 12.54 -7.60 -0.69
CA SER A 117 13.46 -6.84 0.15
C SER A 117 14.45 -6.01 -0.68
N ARG A 118 15.17 -5.10 -0.04
CA ARG A 118 16.19 -4.29 -0.74
C ARG A 118 17.32 -5.16 -1.27
N LYS A 119 17.97 -4.69 -2.34
CA LYS A 119 19.14 -5.31 -2.99
C LYS A 119 18.90 -6.69 -3.62
N GLN A 120 17.65 -7.06 -3.87
CA GLN A 120 17.27 -8.29 -4.59
C GLN A 120 17.22 -8.11 -6.12
N GLY A 121 17.71 -7.00 -6.66
CA GLY A 121 17.80 -6.78 -8.11
C GLY A 121 16.51 -6.35 -8.81
N LYS A 122 15.46 -5.90 -8.08
CA LYS A 122 14.19 -5.40 -8.65
C LYS A 122 14.41 -4.40 -9.78
N THR A 123 15.07 -3.29 -9.44
CA THR A 123 15.32 -2.18 -10.36
C THR A 123 16.11 -2.63 -11.60
N ALA A 124 17.13 -3.49 -11.42
CA ALA A 124 17.91 -4.02 -12.55
C ALA A 124 17.06 -4.86 -13.50
N LEU A 125 16.21 -5.75 -12.95
CA LEU A 125 15.31 -6.58 -13.74
C LEU A 125 14.32 -5.73 -14.54
N LEU A 126 13.61 -4.78 -13.90
CA LEU A 126 12.61 -3.96 -14.57
C LEU A 126 13.23 -2.96 -15.56
N SER A 127 14.41 -2.42 -15.25
CA SER A 127 15.16 -1.59 -16.21
C SER A 127 15.58 -2.39 -17.45
N SER A 128 15.93 -3.66 -17.30
CA SER A 128 16.25 -4.52 -18.45
C SER A 128 15.01 -4.91 -19.25
N ILE A 129 13.88 -5.15 -18.59
CA ILE A 129 12.59 -5.39 -19.27
C ILE A 129 12.15 -4.15 -20.05
N SER A 130 12.31 -2.95 -19.50
CA SER A 130 11.96 -1.71 -20.22
C SER A 130 12.77 -1.51 -21.49
N LEU A 131 14.05 -1.87 -21.47
CA LEU A 131 14.90 -1.86 -22.66
C LEU A 131 14.47 -2.90 -23.69
N PHE A 132 14.04 -4.06 -23.26
CA PHE A 132 13.48 -5.07 -24.15
C PHE A 132 12.19 -4.58 -24.81
N CYS A 133 11.25 -4.02 -24.03
CA CYS A 133 10.00 -3.44 -24.56
C CYS A 133 10.25 -2.27 -25.52
N LEU A 134 11.27 -1.44 -25.25
CA LEU A 134 11.69 -0.36 -26.14
C LEU A 134 12.09 -0.87 -27.54
N LEU A 135 12.66 -2.06 -27.62
CA LEU A 135 13.15 -2.67 -28.86
C LEU A 135 12.10 -3.53 -29.56
N GLU A 136 11.21 -4.17 -28.81
CA GLU A 136 10.22 -5.11 -29.33
C GLU A 136 9.09 -4.40 -30.08
N THR A 137 8.63 -3.26 -29.56
CA THR A 137 7.43 -2.58 -30.07
C THR A 137 7.82 -1.30 -30.83
N PRO A 138 7.44 -1.12 -32.10
CA PRO A 138 7.63 0.14 -32.81
C PRO A 138 6.91 1.31 -32.13
N ALA A 139 7.54 2.47 -32.10
CA ALA A 139 7.05 3.66 -31.41
C ALA A 139 6.67 3.43 -29.94
N ALA A 140 7.39 2.53 -29.26
CA ALA A 140 7.16 2.24 -27.84
C ALA A 140 7.39 3.47 -26.97
N GLU A 141 6.49 3.68 -26.02
CA GLU A 141 6.62 4.66 -24.95
C GLU A 141 6.77 3.94 -23.61
N CYS A 142 7.97 4.00 -23.04
CA CYS A 142 8.27 3.38 -21.76
C CYS A 142 8.44 4.46 -20.69
N TYR A 143 7.74 4.35 -19.57
CA TYR A 143 7.77 5.34 -18.51
C TYR A 143 8.27 4.77 -17.20
N MET A 144 9.28 5.45 -16.61
CA MET A 144 9.78 5.19 -15.28
C MET A 144 9.16 6.20 -14.33
N VAL A 145 8.39 5.73 -13.37
CA VAL A 145 7.57 6.53 -12.46
C VAL A 145 7.94 6.22 -11.02
N ALA A 146 8.04 7.22 -10.17
CA ALA A 146 8.16 7.09 -8.73
C ALA A 146 7.57 8.32 -8.04
N ASN A 147 7.50 8.30 -6.71
CA ASN A 147 6.97 9.41 -5.91
C ASN A 147 7.68 10.74 -6.20
N ASN A 148 8.98 10.69 -6.51
CA ASN A 148 9.74 11.86 -6.94
C ASN A 148 10.68 11.54 -8.11
N ALA A 149 11.05 12.59 -8.87
CA ALA A 149 11.89 12.44 -10.05
C ALA A 149 13.27 11.81 -9.76
N LYS A 150 13.84 11.99 -8.56
CA LYS A 150 15.13 11.40 -8.19
C LYS A 150 15.05 9.89 -8.08
N GLN A 151 13.95 9.36 -7.52
CA GLN A 151 13.73 7.92 -7.41
C GLN A 151 13.43 7.30 -8.78
N ALA A 152 12.52 7.89 -9.57
CA ALA A 152 12.24 7.43 -10.93
C ALA A 152 13.52 7.39 -11.80
N LYS A 153 14.44 8.33 -11.55
CA LYS A 153 15.73 8.39 -12.22
C LYS A 153 16.65 7.22 -11.92
N ILE A 154 16.55 6.58 -10.75
CA ILE A 154 17.39 5.41 -10.41
C ILE A 154 17.15 4.27 -11.41
N CYS A 155 15.90 3.95 -11.71
CA CYS A 155 15.53 2.93 -12.68
C CYS A 155 15.96 3.32 -14.10
N PHE A 156 15.76 4.59 -14.46
CA PHE A 156 16.19 5.16 -15.74
C PHE A 156 17.71 5.14 -15.92
N ASP A 157 18.48 5.59 -14.93
CA ASP A 157 19.95 5.61 -14.99
C ASP A 157 20.50 4.18 -15.09
N MET A 158 19.86 3.20 -14.45
CA MET A 158 20.19 1.78 -14.63
C MET A 158 20.00 1.33 -16.07
N ALA A 159 18.85 1.65 -16.70
CA ALA A 159 18.60 1.36 -18.10
C ALA A 159 19.64 2.04 -19.02
N SER A 160 19.96 3.32 -18.79
CA SER A 160 20.99 4.06 -19.54
C SER A 160 22.37 3.43 -19.41
N ASN A 161 22.74 2.96 -18.20
CA ASN A 161 24.01 2.29 -17.96
C ASN A 161 24.08 0.91 -18.64
N PHE A 162 22.99 0.14 -18.66
CA PHE A 162 22.92 -1.11 -19.41
C PHE A 162 23.12 -0.90 -20.91
N LEU A 163 22.52 0.15 -21.48
CA LEU A 163 22.73 0.50 -22.89
C LEU A 163 24.19 0.79 -23.22
N SER A 164 24.96 1.34 -22.28
CA SER A 164 26.39 1.58 -22.49
C SER A 164 27.18 0.30 -22.77
N SER A 165 26.67 -0.88 -22.40
CA SER A 165 27.30 -2.17 -22.66
C SER A 165 27.03 -2.71 -24.07
N ILE A 166 25.88 -2.37 -24.67
CA ILE A 166 25.45 -2.86 -26.00
C ILE A 166 25.59 -1.81 -27.10
N ASP A 167 25.55 -0.52 -26.75
CA ASP A 167 25.78 0.60 -27.66
C ASP A 167 26.78 1.63 -27.08
N PRO A 168 28.07 1.25 -26.91
CA PRO A 168 29.06 2.11 -26.26
C PRO A 168 29.37 3.39 -27.06
N LYS A 169 29.10 3.38 -28.35
CA LYS A 169 29.35 4.52 -29.28
C LYS A 169 28.13 5.41 -29.49
N GLY A 170 26.97 5.08 -28.92
CA GLY A 170 25.71 5.82 -29.09
C GLY A 170 25.23 5.85 -30.54
N LYS A 171 25.42 4.76 -31.30
CA LYS A 171 25.02 4.68 -32.70
C LYS A 171 23.52 4.47 -32.90
N PHE A 172 22.89 3.75 -31.98
CA PHE A 172 21.50 3.32 -32.11
C PHE A 172 20.60 4.09 -31.18
N PHE A 173 21.12 4.52 -30.00
CA PHE A 173 20.34 5.17 -28.93
C PHE A 173 20.86 6.58 -28.66
N GLU A 174 19.97 7.55 -28.68
CA GLU A 174 20.22 8.89 -28.17
C GLU A 174 19.87 8.95 -26.69
N ARG A 175 20.82 9.41 -25.86
CA ARG A 175 20.66 9.49 -24.39
C ARG A 175 20.63 10.96 -23.98
N TYR A 176 19.53 11.35 -23.37
CA TYR A 176 19.32 12.67 -22.79
C TYR A 176 19.30 12.55 -21.26
N ARG A 177 19.19 13.67 -20.59
CA ARG A 177 19.15 13.72 -19.13
C ARG A 177 18.03 12.87 -18.50
N ASP A 178 16.83 12.90 -19.08
CA ASP A 178 15.61 12.30 -18.55
C ASP A 178 14.86 11.45 -19.60
N SER A 179 15.51 11.19 -20.75
CA SER A 179 14.95 10.32 -21.80
C SER A 179 16.03 9.59 -22.59
N ILE A 180 15.66 8.41 -23.09
CA ILE A 180 16.41 7.60 -24.06
C ILE A 180 15.53 7.43 -25.27
N ARG A 181 16.09 7.63 -26.47
CA ARG A 181 15.38 7.43 -27.75
C ARG A 181 16.07 6.36 -28.57
N PHE A 182 15.28 5.51 -29.18
CA PHE A 182 15.73 4.55 -30.18
C PHE A 182 15.19 4.98 -31.53
N ASN A 183 16.06 5.58 -32.36
CA ASN A 183 15.65 6.28 -33.57
C ASN A 183 15.10 5.37 -34.67
N ALA A 184 15.55 4.09 -34.70
CA ALA A 184 15.12 3.15 -35.73
C ALA A 184 13.60 2.88 -35.69
N THR A 185 13.00 2.87 -34.49
CA THR A 185 11.56 2.61 -34.29
C THR A 185 10.80 3.81 -33.72
N LYS A 186 11.46 4.95 -33.49
CA LYS A 186 10.91 6.14 -32.82
C LYS A 186 10.43 5.88 -31.40
N SER A 187 11.00 4.86 -30.75
CA SER A 187 10.66 4.47 -29.38
C SER A 187 11.40 5.32 -28.34
N LYS A 188 10.82 5.48 -27.14
CA LYS A 188 11.44 6.27 -26.07
C LYS A 188 11.27 5.62 -24.70
N ILE A 189 12.25 5.84 -23.81
CA ILE A 189 12.10 5.69 -22.35
C ILE A 189 12.16 7.10 -21.74
N GLN A 190 11.28 7.41 -20.80
CA GLN A 190 11.21 8.72 -20.18
C GLN A 190 10.91 8.62 -18.69
N VAL A 191 11.53 9.51 -17.90
CA VAL A 191 11.25 9.68 -16.46
C VAL A 191 10.00 10.54 -16.28
N LEU A 192 9.08 10.11 -15.44
CA LEU A 192 7.94 10.90 -15.00
C LEU A 192 7.95 11.02 -13.47
N SER A 193 7.56 12.16 -12.96
CA SER A 193 7.29 12.36 -11.54
C SER A 193 5.78 12.42 -11.28
N ASN A 194 5.36 12.03 -10.09
CA ASN A 194 3.95 12.01 -9.68
C ASN A 194 3.30 13.42 -9.70
N ASN A 195 4.11 14.49 -9.65
CA ASN A 195 3.65 15.90 -9.66
C ASN A 195 3.32 16.46 -11.05
N SER A 196 3.39 15.66 -12.11
CA SER A 196 3.05 16.12 -13.45
C SER A 196 1.52 16.12 -13.62
N SER A 197 0.89 17.24 -13.33
CA SER A 197 -0.51 17.59 -13.63
C SER A 197 -0.77 17.70 -15.15
N GLY A 198 -0.29 16.75 -15.94
CA GLY A 198 -0.35 16.78 -17.41
C GLY A 198 -0.08 15.39 -18.02
N ASN A 199 -0.36 14.32 -17.26
CA ASN A 199 -0.15 12.94 -17.75
C ASN A 199 -1.26 12.48 -18.74
N ASP A 200 -2.23 13.34 -19.03
CA ASP A 200 -3.24 13.10 -20.06
C ASP A 200 -2.59 13.19 -21.44
N GLY A 201 -2.71 12.14 -22.25
CA GLY A 201 -2.20 12.06 -23.61
C GLY A 201 -0.99 11.13 -23.80
N TYR A 202 -0.50 10.47 -22.75
CA TYR A 202 0.48 9.39 -22.88
C TYR A 202 -0.16 8.10 -23.40
N SER A 203 0.60 7.35 -24.21
CA SER A 203 0.20 6.04 -24.74
C SER A 203 1.27 4.99 -24.38
N PRO A 204 1.33 4.54 -23.10
CA PRO A 204 2.42 3.72 -22.63
C PRO A 204 2.41 2.30 -23.19
N SER A 205 3.54 1.84 -23.71
CA SER A 205 3.81 0.42 -23.98
C SER A 205 4.35 -0.29 -22.73
N PHE A 206 5.09 0.44 -21.89
CA PHE A 206 5.62 -0.06 -20.63
C PHE A 206 5.58 1.01 -19.55
N ILE A 207 5.09 0.62 -18.37
CA ILE A 207 5.06 1.45 -17.17
C ILE A 207 5.85 0.71 -16.08
N CYS A 208 6.77 1.41 -15.41
CA CYS A 208 7.43 0.94 -14.20
C CYS A 208 7.21 1.94 -13.08
N LEU A 209 6.34 1.59 -12.13
CA LEU A 209 6.14 2.33 -10.89
C LEU A 209 7.07 1.75 -9.82
N ASP A 210 8.14 2.47 -9.51
CA ASP A 210 9.16 2.07 -8.52
C ASP A 210 8.85 2.65 -7.14
N GLU A 211 9.20 1.89 -6.10
CA GLU A 211 8.97 2.19 -4.67
C GLU A 211 7.52 2.61 -4.39
N ALA A 212 6.57 1.79 -4.88
CA ALA A 212 5.14 2.09 -4.80
C ALA A 212 4.63 2.28 -3.36
N HIS A 213 5.32 1.72 -2.34
CA HIS A 213 4.99 1.92 -0.93
C HIS A 213 5.11 3.38 -0.45
N GLU A 214 5.78 4.24 -1.23
CA GLU A 214 5.88 5.68 -0.96
C GLU A 214 4.81 6.50 -1.69
N GLN A 215 3.98 5.88 -2.57
CA GLN A 215 2.91 6.57 -3.28
C GLN A 215 1.74 6.87 -2.34
N ALA A 216 1.33 8.12 -2.33
CA ALA A 216 0.18 8.54 -1.51
C ALA A 216 -1.15 8.00 -2.06
N ASP A 217 -1.25 7.84 -3.39
CA ASP A 217 -2.48 7.45 -4.10
C ASP A 217 -2.19 6.73 -5.42
N SER A 218 -3.26 6.27 -6.09
CA SER A 218 -3.19 5.54 -7.36
C SER A 218 -3.13 6.41 -8.61
N ARG A 219 -3.25 7.74 -8.51
CA ARG A 219 -3.46 8.63 -9.69
C ARG A 219 -2.51 8.42 -10.84
N ALA A 220 -1.20 8.41 -10.56
CA ALA A 220 -0.19 8.23 -11.60
C ALA A 220 -0.33 6.86 -12.29
N TRP A 221 -0.64 5.84 -11.51
CA TRP A 221 -0.90 4.49 -12.01
C TRP A 221 -2.16 4.44 -12.88
N ASP A 222 -3.29 4.95 -12.40
CA ASP A 222 -4.58 4.89 -13.07
C ASP A 222 -4.57 5.66 -14.40
N VAL A 223 -3.97 6.85 -14.43
CA VAL A 223 -3.83 7.67 -15.66
C VAL A 223 -3.00 6.93 -16.71
N LEU A 224 -1.85 6.37 -16.32
CA LEU A 224 -0.98 5.66 -17.25
C LEU A 224 -1.60 4.34 -17.74
N ILE A 225 -2.26 3.59 -16.87
CA ILE A 225 -3.00 2.37 -17.26
C ILE A 225 -4.13 2.71 -18.24
N SER A 226 -4.88 3.79 -17.98
CA SER A 226 -5.92 4.28 -18.90
C SER A 226 -5.33 4.62 -20.28
N GLY A 227 -4.15 5.24 -20.30
CA GLY A 227 -3.42 5.55 -21.54
C GLY A 227 -3.01 4.33 -22.37
N GLN A 228 -2.87 3.14 -21.75
CA GLN A 228 -2.59 1.89 -22.48
C GLN A 228 -3.76 1.42 -23.33
N GLY A 229 -4.98 1.93 -23.10
CA GLY A 229 -6.17 1.57 -23.90
C GLY A 229 -6.00 1.81 -25.41
N ALA A 230 -5.25 2.84 -25.81
CA ALA A 230 -4.91 3.12 -27.21
C ALA A 230 -3.98 2.05 -27.83
N ARG A 231 -3.32 1.23 -27.03
CA ARG A 231 -2.37 0.17 -27.42
C ARG A 231 -2.82 -1.22 -27.01
N TYR A 232 -4.12 -1.43 -26.88
CA TYR A 232 -4.69 -2.68 -26.35
C TYR A 232 -4.13 -3.96 -27.00
N ASN A 233 -3.75 -3.90 -28.29
CA ASN A 233 -3.21 -5.03 -29.05
C ASN A 233 -1.67 -5.12 -29.04
N ASP A 234 -0.96 -4.17 -28.42
CA ASP A 234 0.50 -4.08 -28.50
C ASP A 234 1.23 -4.87 -27.37
N ASN A 235 0.52 -5.75 -26.65
CA ASN A 235 1.08 -6.48 -25.50
C ASN A 235 1.75 -5.57 -24.46
N CYS A 236 1.08 -4.47 -24.10
CA CYS A 236 1.57 -3.53 -23.10
C CYS A 236 1.81 -4.20 -21.75
N LEU A 237 2.76 -3.65 -20.98
CA LEU A 237 3.07 -4.08 -19.61
C LEU A 237 3.02 -2.91 -18.65
N ALA A 238 2.47 -3.14 -17.47
CA ALA A 238 2.52 -2.20 -16.37
C ALA A 238 3.04 -2.91 -15.12
N ALA A 239 4.14 -2.41 -14.56
CA ALA A 239 4.84 -3.02 -13.45
C ALA A 239 4.84 -2.11 -12.21
N ILE A 240 4.43 -2.66 -11.08
CA ILE A 240 4.66 -2.13 -9.74
C ILE A 240 5.80 -2.91 -9.12
N ILE A 241 6.84 -2.20 -8.68
CA ILE A 241 7.91 -2.78 -7.87
C ILE A 241 8.05 -2.02 -6.55
N THR A 242 8.21 -2.76 -5.47
CA THR A 242 8.25 -2.17 -4.14
C THR A 242 9.00 -3.03 -3.14
N THR A 243 9.31 -2.45 -2.00
CA THR A 243 9.54 -3.13 -0.72
C THR A 243 8.29 -3.00 0.14
N ALA A 244 8.22 -3.74 1.23
CA ALA A 244 7.25 -3.47 2.29
C ALA A 244 7.43 -2.05 2.84
N GLY A 245 6.35 -1.49 3.31
CA GLY A 245 6.27 -0.20 3.98
C GLY A 245 5.71 -0.32 5.41
N PHE A 246 5.34 0.82 5.96
CA PHE A 246 4.75 0.93 7.31
C PHE A 246 3.41 1.67 7.31
N ASN A 247 2.85 1.96 6.14
CA ASN A 247 1.52 2.55 6.03
C ASN A 247 0.61 1.64 5.19
N LYS A 248 -0.23 0.89 5.90
CA LYS A 248 -1.17 -0.08 5.32
C LYS A 248 -2.42 0.57 4.70
N PHE A 249 -2.54 1.91 4.74
CA PHE A 249 -3.69 2.66 4.20
C PHE A 249 -3.41 3.29 2.83
N LEU A 250 -2.19 3.13 2.29
CA LEU A 250 -1.82 3.68 1.00
C LEU A 250 -2.09 2.68 -0.13
N PHE A 251 -2.22 3.23 -1.33
CA PHE A 251 -2.46 2.52 -2.58
C PHE A 251 -1.67 1.20 -2.71
N CYS A 252 -0.39 1.19 -2.37
CA CYS A 252 0.47 0.02 -2.55
C CYS A 252 0.01 -1.18 -1.70
N TYR A 253 -0.40 -0.97 -0.45
CA TYR A 253 -0.87 -2.05 0.41
C TYR A 253 -2.24 -2.58 -0.04
N GLU A 254 -3.15 -1.71 -0.47
CA GLU A 254 -4.45 -2.11 -1.02
C GLU A 254 -4.30 -2.91 -2.32
N TYR A 255 -3.37 -2.49 -3.20
CA TYR A 255 -3.03 -3.24 -4.40
C TYR A 255 -2.43 -4.61 -4.03
N ARG A 256 -1.58 -4.67 -3.00
CA ARG A 256 -1.04 -5.90 -2.44
C ARG A 256 -2.14 -6.83 -1.93
N GLN A 257 -3.13 -6.30 -1.20
CA GLN A 257 -4.27 -7.10 -0.73
C GLN A 257 -5.01 -7.76 -1.90
N THR A 258 -5.33 -6.99 -2.95
CA THR A 258 -5.90 -7.54 -4.18
C THR A 258 -5.01 -8.65 -4.79
N CYS A 259 -3.69 -8.46 -4.82
CA CYS A 259 -2.76 -9.48 -5.29
C CYS A 259 -2.80 -10.75 -4.42
N THR A 260 -2.87 -10.62 -3.09
CA THR A 260 -2.95 -11.78 -2.18
C THR A 260 -4.30 -12.51 -2.29
N GLU A 261 -5.39 -11.81 -2.55
CA GLU A 261 -6.70 -12.40 -2.84
C GLU A 261 -6.70 -13.19 -4.16
N ILE A 262 -5.98 -12.71 -5.18
CA ILE A 262 -5.78 -13.46 -6.43
C ILE A 262 -4.96 -14.73 -6.18
N LEU A 263 -3.87 -14.63 -5.40
CA LEU A 263 -3.04 -15.79 -5.07
C LEU A 263 -3.79 -16.85 -4.25
N SER A 264 -4.66 -16.44 -3.36
CA SER A 264 -5.50 -17.35 -2.55
C SER A 264 -6.72 -17.91 -3.28
N GLY A 265 -6.98 -17.47 -4.52
CA GLY A 265 -8.14 -17.90 -5.31
C GLY A 265 -9.45 -17.20 -4.97
N LEU A 266 -9.46 -16.22 -4.07
CA LEU A 266 -10.65 -15.40 -3.74
C LEU A 266 -11.05 -14.47 -4.90
N LYS A 267 -10.09 -14.06 -5.72
CA LYS A 267 -10.29 -13.28 -6.94
C LYS A 267 -9.56 -13.95 -8.11
N THR A 268 -10.04 -13.69 -9.33
CA THR A 268 -9.41 -14.20 -10.56
C THR A 268 -9.00 -13.04 -11.45
N ASP A 269 -7.71 -12.93 -11.77
CA ASP A 269 -7.16 -12.03 -12.80
C ASP A 269 -5.90 -12.66 -13.39
N ASP A 270 -6.04 -13.34 -14.53
CA ASP A 270 -4.92 -13.97 -15.23
C ASP A 270 -3.92 -12.95 -15.78
N SER A 271 -4.36 -11.73 -16.03
CA SER A 271 -3.50 -10.66 -16.55
C SER A 271 -2.47 -10.16 -15.52
N GLN A 272 -2.65 -10.49 -14.23
CA GLN A 272 -1.82 -10.04 -13.13
C GLN A 272 -0.75 -11.08 -12.78
N PHE A 273 0.53 -10.80 -13.06
CA PHE A 273 1.66 -11.51 -12.48
C PHE A 273 1.96 -10.99 -11.07
N ILE A 274 2.19 -11.91 -10.12
CA ILE A 274 2.41 -11.57 -8.70
C ILE A 274 3.62 -12.33 -8.18
N ALA A 275 4.56 -11.61 -7.55
CA ALA A 275 5.69 -12.19 -6.84
C ALA A 275 5.93 -11.40 -5.54
N ILE A 276 5.51 -11.96 -4.40
CA ILE A 276 5.66 -11.38 -3.07
C ILE A 276 6.59 -12.26 -2.26
N TYR A 277 7.81 -11.78 -2.02
CA TYR A 277 8.84 -12.43 -1.20
C TYR A 277 8.91 -11.73 0.16
N THR A 278 8.31 -12.32 1.16
CA THR A 278 8.20 -11.77 2.52
C THR A 278 8.48 -12.87 3.55
N GLN A 279 8.42 -12.53 4.83
CA GLN A 279 8.40 -13.50 5.91
C GLN A 279 6.95 -13.96 6.16
N ASP A 280 6.75 -15.22 6.52
CA ASP A 280 5.47 -15.70 7.02
C ASP A 280 5.24 -15.21 8.46
N GLU A 281 4.02 -15.34 8.97
CA GLU A 281 3.64 -14.81 10.28
C GLU A 281 4.40 -15.49 11.42
N ASP A 282 4.64 -16.80 11.30
CA ASP A 282 5.29 -17.64 12.30
C ASP A 282 6.83 -17.63 12.21
N ASP A 283 7.41 -16.89 11.24
CA ASP A 283 8.86 -16.84 11.07
C ASP A 283 9.53 -16.03 12.19
N ASP A 284 10.49 -16.65 12.90
CA ASP A 284 11.33 -15.98 13.88
C ASP A 284 12.62 -15.44 13.24
N ILE A 285 12.52 -14.22 12.71
CA ILE A 285 13.64 -13.53 12.06
C ILE A 285 14.87 -13.39 12.97
N PHE A 286 14.68 -13.36 14.29
CA PHE A 286 15.74 -13.09 15.26
C PHE A 286 16.53 -14.33 15.65
N ASN A 287 15.91 -15.51 15.60
CA ASN A 287 16.52 -16.76 16.08
C ASN A 287 16.67 -17.82 14.97
N ASP A 288 15.93 -17.69 13.85
CA ASP A 288 16.01 -18.61 12.71
C ASP A 288 16.52 -17.92 11.44
N GLU A 289 17.82 -18.13 11.14
CA GLU A 289 18.43 -17.58 9.91
C GLU A 289 17.99 -18.31 8.63
N GLU A 290 17.36 -19.48 8.72
CA GLU A 290 16.93 -20.22 7.52
C GLU A 290 15.69 -19.58 6.90
N CYS A 291 14.84 -18.95 7.69
CA CYS A 291 13.67 -18.23 7.18
C CYS A 291 14.04 -17.00 6.34
N TRP A 292 15.25 -16.45 6.48
CA TRP A 292 15.66 -15.20 5.81
C TRP A 292 15.61 -15.28 4.28
N ILE A 293 15.80 -16.48 3.72
CA ILE A 293 15.75 -16.68 2.27
C ILE A 293 14.35 -16.45 1.70
N LYS A 294 13.28 -16.58 2.50
CA LYS A 294 11.90 -16.34 2.07
C LYS A 294 11.70 -14.93 1.51
N SER A 295 12.29 -13.92 2.14
CA SER A 295 12.26 -12.53 1.69
C SER A 295 13.50 -12.12 0.89
N ASN A 296 14.56 -12.93 0.89
CA ASN A 296 15.82 -12.65 0.23
C ASN A 296 16.24 -13.77 -0.73
N PRO A 297 15.53 -13.97 -1.87
CA PRO A 297 15.80 -15.09 -2.79
C PRO A 297 17.18 -15.03 -3.46
N SER A 298 17.91 -13.93 -3.35
CA SER A 298 19.30 -13.78 -3.80
C SER A 298 20.31 -13.82 -2.65
N LEU A 299 19.93 -14.36 -1.48
CA LEU A 299 20.82 -14.53 -0.33
C LEU A 299 22.08 -15.32 -0.71
N GLY A 300 23.25 -14.84 -0.29
CA GLY A 300 24.55 -15.38 -0.70
C GLY A 300 25.05 -14.84 -2.06
N VAL A 301 24.18 -14.27 -2.90
CA VAL A 301 24.56 -13.74 -4.22
C VAL A 301 24.60 -12.21 -4.20
N THR A 302 23.53 -11.48 -3.87
CA THR A 302 23.50 -10.01 -3.84
C THR A 302 23.57 -9.46 -2.41
N VAL A 303 23.05 -10.21 -1.46
CA VAL A 303 23.07 -9.91 -0.02
C VAL A 303 23.75 -11.06 0.70
N SER A 304 24.71 -10.78 1.60
CA SER A 304 25.37 -11.82 2.39
C SER A 304 24.59 -12.09 3.69
N LYS A 305 24.75 -13.31 4.22
CA LYS A 305 24.16 -13.72 5.51
C LYS A 305 24.72 -12.88 6.67
N GLU A 306 26.03 -12.59 6.60
CA GLU A 306 26.72 -11.76 7.59
C GLU A 306 26.12 -10.35 7.67
N TYR A 307 25.84 -9.74 6.53
CA TYR A 307 25.19 -8.43 6.50
C TYR A 307 23.79 -8.46 7.16
N LEU A 308 22.97 -9.47 6.86
CA LEU A 308 21.65 -9.57 7.50
C LEU A 308 21.78 -9.81 9.00
N ARG A 309 22.74 -10.65 9.44
CA ARG A 309 23.00 -10.90 10.86
C ARG A 309 23.39 -9.62 11.59
N GLU A 310 24.24 -8.79 10.99
CA GLU A 310 24.59 -7.47 11.54
C GLU A 310 23.34 -6.58 11.67
N GLN A 311 22.46 -6.55 10.66
CA GLN A 311 21.22 -5.74 10.71
C GLN A 311 20.27 -6.23 11.82
N VAL A 312 20.11 -7.54 11.97
CA VAL A 312 19.30 -8.17 13.02
C VAL A 312 19.85 -7.84 14.41
N THR A 313 21.15 -8.01 14.63
CA THR A 313 21.82 -7.67 15.89
C THR A 313 21.65 -6.18 16.24
N ASN A 314 21.82 -5.30 15.24
CA ASN A 314 21.62 -3.86 15.44
C ASN A 314 20.17 -3.53 15.84
N ALA A 315 19.18 -4.21 15.24
CA ALA A 315 17.76 -4.02 15.59
C ALA A 315 17.41 -4.55 16.99
N GLN A 316 18.03 -5.65 17.43
CA GLN A 316 17.88 -6.17 18.79
C GLN A 316 18.46 -5.20 19.84
N ASN A 317 19.62 -4.60 19.54
CA ASN A 317 20.28 -3.65 20.44
C ASN A 317 19.65 -2.25 20.41
N ASN A 318 18.97 -1.88 19.33
CA ASN A 318 18.34 -0.58 19.15
C ASN A 318 16.98 -0.72 18.44
N THR A 319 15.92 -0.69 19.23
CA THR A 319 14.54 -0.84 18.74
C THR A 319 14.14 0.21 17.70
N SER A 320 14.77 1.40 17.70
CA SER A 320 14.49 2.41 16.66
C SER A 320 14.88 1.98 15.24
N LEU A 321 15.71 0.96 15.10
CA LEU A 321 16.12 0.39 13.82
C LEU A 321 15.19 -0.76 13.36
N LEU A 322 14.39 -1.31 14.27
CA LEU A 322 13.59 -2.51 14.04
C LEU A 322 12.66 -2.41 12.83
N THR A 323 11.81 -1.37 12.79
CA THR A 323 10.89 -1.14 11.67
C THR A 323 11.63 -1.06 10.32
N GLY A 324 12.78 -0.38 10.31
CA GLY A 324 13.61 -0.27 9.11
C GLY A 324 14.20 -1.61 8.66
N VAL A 325 14.62 -2.45 9.60
CA VAL A 325 15.17 -3.78 9.31
C VAL A 325 14.07 -4.71 8.81
N LEU A 326 12.91 -4.75 9.48
CA LEU A 326 11.78 -5.59 9.09
C LEU A 326 11.26 -5.24 7.69
N THR A 327 11.08 -3.95 7.39
CA THR A 327 10.56 -3.52 6.08
C THR A 327 11.59 -3.66 4.95
N LYS A 328 12.83 -3.22 5.17
CA LYS A 328 13.83 -3.10 4.10
C LYS A 328 14.62 -4.37 3.86
N ASN A 329 14.92 -5.13 4.93
CA ASN A 329 15.74 -6.34 4.83
C ASN A 329 14.91 -7.62 4.79
N PHE A 330 13.73 -7.63 5.42
CA PHE A 330 12.87 -8.80 5.49
C PHE A 330 11.52 -8.64 4.78
N ASN A 331 11.31 -7.48 4.18
CA ASN A 331 10.11 -7.19 3.37
C ASN A 331 8.80 -7.48 4.11
N LYS A 332 8.78 -7.23 5.40
CA LYS A 332 7.60 -7.42 6.27
C LYS A 332 6.89 -6.08 6.45
N TRP A 333 5.61 -6.02 6.11
CA TRP A 333 4.77 -4.86 6.41
C TRP A 333 4.55 -4.79 7.91
N VAL A 334 4.91 -3.66 8.49
CA VAL A 334 4.78 -3.39 9.93
C VAL A 334 4.14 -2.02 10.11
N ASP A 335 3.44 -1.84 11.22
CA ASP A 335 2.96 -0.53 11.60
C ASP A 335 4.14 0.35 12.06
N SER A 336 3.97 1.68 12.04
CA SER A 336 5.01 2.60 12.52
C SER A 336 5.31 2.29 14.00
N GLN A 337 6.58 2.37 14.40
CA GLN A 337 6.97 2.15 15.81
C GLN A 337 6.28 3.08 16.80
N ASP A 338 5.90 4.26 16.33
CA ASP A 338 5.25 5.28 17.16
C ASP A 338 3.72 5.19 17.10
N THR A 339 3.13 4.23 16.34
CA THR A 339 1.68 4.07 16.24
C THR A 339 1.11 3.65 17.58
N TRP A 340 0.11 4.39 18.05
CA TRP A 340 -0.54 4.13 19.34
C TRP A 340 -1.30 2.79 19.35
N ILE A 341 -2.12 2.55 18.33
CA ILE A 341 -2.89 1.33 18.14
C ILE A 341 -2.64 0.80 16.73
N THR A 342 -2.34 -0.48 16.62
CA THR A 342 -2.01 -1.09 15.34
C THR A 342 -3.23 -1.27 14.44
N HIS A 343 -3.01 -1.32 13.14
CA HIS A 343 -4.08 -1.57 12.17
C HIS A 343 -4.82 -2.89 12.43
N ASP A 344 -4.10 -3.93 12.80
CA ASP A 344 -4.65 -5.25 13.01
C ASP A 344 -5.52 -5.31 14.29
N GLU A 345 -5.13 -4.60 15.37
CA GLU A 345 -5.95 -4.42 16.58
C GLU A 345 -7.27 -3.70 16.27
N LEU A 346 -7.22 -2.64 15.43
CA LEU A 346 -8.41 -1.90 15.02
C LEU A 346 -9.35 -2.75 14.15
N LEU A 347 -8.81 -3.50 13.19
CA LEU A 347 -9.62 -4.40 12.37
C LEU A 347 -10.28 -5.51 13.18
N ALA A 348 -9.58 -6.06 14.17
CA ALA A 348 -10.12 -7.11 15.03
C ALA A 348 -11.35 -6.66 15.83
N CYS A 349 -11.45 -5.38 16.21
CA CYS A 349 -12.61 -4.80 16.88
C CYS A 349 -13.63 -4.15 15.94
N SER A 350 -13.33 -4.05 14.63
CA SER A 350 -14.23 -3.42 13.65
C SER A 350 -15.36 -4.36 13.25
N LYS A 351 -16.61 -3.91 13.40
CA LYS A 351 -17.84 -4.62 13.00
C LYS A 351 -18.87 -3.60 12.57
N SER A 352 -19.58 -3.88 11.49
CA SER A 352 -20.74 -3.07 11.11
C SER A 352 -21.88 -3.28 12.09
N PHE A 353 -22.53 -2.19 12.49
CA PHE A 353 -23.76 -2.17 13.28
C PHE A 353 -24.57 -0.91 12.92
N GLU A 354 -25.88 -0.96 13.18
CA GLU A 354 -26.76 0.19 12.98
C GLU A 354 -27.21 0.79 14.31
N LEU A 355 -27.43 2.11 14.35
CA LEU A 355 -27.90 2.77 15.57
C LEU A 355 -29.33 2.35 15.96
N SER A 356 -30.11 1.82 15.01
CA SER A 356 -31.41 1.21 15.25
C SER A 356 -31.37 -0.09 16.08
N ASP A 357 -30.17 -0.69 16.24
CA ASP A 357 -29.98 -1.88 17.08
C ASP A 357 -29.96 -1.57 18.59
N PHE A 358 -30.02 -0.29 18.93
CA PHE A 358 -29.96 0.21 20.30
C PHE A 358 -31.31 0.79 20.76
N ASN A 359 -31.55 0.70 22.07
CA ASN A 359 -32.76 1.28 22.68
C ASN A 359 -32.50 2.74 23.09
N PRO A 360 -33.22 3.72 22.54
CA PRO A 360 -33.02 5.14 22.85
C PRO A 360 -33.20 5.52 24.33
N ASP A 361 -33.98 4.74 25.07
CA ASP A 361 -34.34 5.02 26.47
C ASP A 361 -33.43 4.31 27.48
N GLU A 362 -32.73 3.23 27.08
CA GLU A 362 -31.95 2.38 27.97
C GLU A 362 -30.44 2.44 27.67
N ASP A 363 -30.06 2.54 26.37
CA ASP A 363 -28.67 2.52 25.96
C ASP A 363 -28.08 3.93 26.01
N LEU A 364 -27.10 4.12 26.88
CA LEU A 364 -26.47 5.43 27.11
C LEU A 364 -25.62 5.85 25.91
N CYS A 365 -25.93 7.03 25.36
CA CYS A 365 -25.20 7.61 24.24
C CYS A 365 -24.52 8.93 24.59
N THR A 366 -23.22 9.02 24.32
CA THR A 366 -22.44 10.28 24.38
C THR A 366 -21.81 10.56 23.02
N VAL A 367 -21.62 11.82 22.70
CA VAL A 367 -21.05 12.25 21.40
C VAL A 367 -19.84 13.14 21.63
N GLY A 368 -18.82 13.02 20.78
CA GLY A 368 -17.69 13.95 20.70
C GLY A 368 -17.66 14.62 19.33
N VAL A 369 -17.36 15.91 19.32
CA VAL A 369 -17.29 16.72 18.09
C VAL A 369 -15.98 17.48 18.05
N ASP A 370 -15.21 17.27 16.98
CA ASP A 370 -13.97 17.99 16.70
C ASP A 370 -14.17 18.82 15.42
N LEU A 371 -14.27 20.15 15.58
CA LEU A 371 -14.58 21.10 14.50
C LEU A 371 -13.32 21.77 13.98
N ALA A 372 -13.23 21.89 12.67
CA ALA A 372 -12.16 22.62 12.00
C ALA A 372 -12.68 23.94 11.41
N ALA A 373 -11.92 25.00 11.58
CA ALA A 373 -12.34 26.33 11.13
C ALA A 373 -12.33 26.50 9.60
N VAL A 374 -11.35 25.95 8.90
CA VAL A 374 -11.18 26.13 7.43
C VAL A 374 -10.44 24.92 6.84
N SER A 375 -10.97 24.39 5.74
CA SER A 375 -10.29 23.41 4.86
C SER A 375 -9.66 22.18 5.58
N ASP A 376 -10.21 21.78 6.71
CA ASP A 376 -9.77 20.61 7.47
C ASP A 376 -10.94 19.65 7.73
N LEU A 377 -10.64 18.46 8.24
CA LEU A 377 -11.61 17.43 8.57
C LEU A 377 -12.38 17.83 9.83
N CYS A 378 -13.71 17.85 9.77
CA CYS A 378 -14.57 17.89 10.95
C CYS A 378 -15.05 16.49 11.27
N ALA A 379 -15.08 16.15 12.55
CA ALA A 379 -15.35 14.79 13.03
C ALA A 379 -16.46 14.78 14.07
N VAL A 380 -17.35 13.79 13.95
CA VAL A 380 -18.36 13.46 14.95
C VAL A 380 -18.20 11.99 15.30
N SER A 381 -18.16 11.65 16.58
CA SER A 381 -18.12 10.25 17.03
C SER A 381 -19.11 10.02 18.16
N ALA A 382 -20.00 9.05 17.99
CA ALA A 382 -20.93 8.61 19.03
C ALA A 382 -20.39 7.36 19.71
N LEU A 383 -20.50 7.33 21.02
CA LEU A 383 -20.30 6.16 21.84
C LEU A 383 -21.64 5.70 22.40
N VAL A 384 -21.99 4.43 22.17
CA VAL A 384 -23.15 3.78 22.78
C VAL A 384 -22.67 2.65 23.67
N TYR A 385 -23.11 2.62 24.92
CA TYR A 385 -22.79 1.56 25.87
C TYR A 385 -23.96 0.58 26.01
N LYS A 386 -23.68 -0.71 25.74
CA LYS A 386 -24.65 -1.79 25.82
C LYS A 386 -24.00 -3.11 26.15
N GLY A 387 -24.52 -3.82 27.15
CA GLY A 387 -24.10 -5.19 27.46
C GLY A 387 -22.60 -5.35 27.74
N ASP A 388 -21.99 -4.44 28.48
CA ASP A 388 -20.56 -4.41 28.84
C ASP A 388 -19.63 -4.18 27.63
N LYS A 389 -20.17 -3.64 26.51
CA LYS A 389 -19.42 -3.25 25.32
C LYS A 389 -19.63 -1.78 24.98
N TYR A 390 -18.61 -1.20 24.35
CA TYR A 390 -18.51 0.18 23.94
C TYR A 390 -18.52 0.24 22.41
N TYR A 391 -19.62 0.73 21.84
CA TYR A 391 -19.85 0.82 20.41
C TYR A 391 -19.56 2.22 19.91
N PHE A 392 -18.59 2.36 19.02
CA PHE A 392 -18.20 3.66 18.45
C PHE A 392 -18.58 3.73 16.98
N LYS A 393 -19.35 4.76 16.60
CA LYS A 393 -19.66 5.09 15.20
C LYS A 393 -19.23 6.54 14.92
N SER A 394 -18.56 6.75 13.78
CA SER A 394 -17.94 8.05 13.47
C SER A 394 -18.35 8.55 12.09
N TRP A 395 -18.50 9.84 11.95
CA TRP A 395 -18.80 10.58 10.72
C TRP A 395 -17.76 11.66 10.49
N ALA A 396 -17.41 11.83 9.21
CA ALA A 396 -16.40 12.77 8.77
C ALA A 396 -16.99 13.76 7.76
N PHE A 397 -16.63 15.04 7.88
CA PHE A 397 -17.11 16.13 7.02
C PHE A 397 -15.93 16.96 6.52
N VAL A 398 -15.98 17.37 5.25
CA VAL A 398 -15.03 18.32 4.66
C VAL A 398 -15.75 19.28 3.73
N PRO A 399 -15.26 20.53 3.54
CA PRO A 399 -15.76 21.39 2.49
C PRO A 399 -15.34 20.91 1.10
N GLU A 400 -16.09 21.27 0.07
CA GLU A 400 -15.83 20.89 -1.32
C GLU A 400 -14.44 21.33 -1.80
N SER A 401 -13.91 22.44 -1.27
CA SER A 401 -12.55 22.90 -1.56
C SER A 401 -11.46 21.88 -1.21
N CYS A 402 -11.70 20.98 -0.25
CA CYS A 402 -10.78 19.91 0.10
C CYS A 402 -10.63 18.83 -1.00
N LEU A 403 -11.55 18.78 -1.96
CA LEU A 403 -11.47 17.88 -3.12
C LEU A 403 -10.62 18.45 -4.25
N ASN A 404 -10.10 19.67 -4.13
CA ASN A 404 -9.23 20.26 -5.13
C ASN A 404 -7.82 19.65 -5.11
N PRO A 405 -7.15 19.55 -6.27
CA PRO A 405 -5.79 18.96 -6.36
C PRO A 405 -4.72 19.67 -5.52
N SER A 406 -4.99 20.89 -5.05
CA SER A 406 -4.11 21.61 -4.12
C SER A 406 -4.07 20.99 -2.72
N ASN A 407 -5.11 20.23 -2.34
CA ASN A 407 -5.12 19.52 -1.08
C ASN A 407 -4.40 18.16 -1.24
N SER A 408 -3.44 17.90 -0.37
CA SER A 408 -2.63 16.66 -0.40
C SER A 408 -3.44 15.38 -0.20
N ASN A 409 -4.62 15.47 0.45
CA ASN A 409 -5.49 14.33 0.72
C ASN A 409 -6.70 14.26 -0.25
N CYS A 410 -6.72 15.09 -1.30
CA CYS A 410 -7.90 15.23 -2.16
C CYS A 410 -8.37 13.90 -2.78
N GLU A 411 -7.45 12.99 -3.13
CA GLU A 411 -7.83 11.70 -3.73
C GLU A 411 -8.43 10.74 -2.71
N LEU A 412 -7.88 10.71 -1.49
CA LEU A 412 -8.49 9.96 -0.39
C LEU A 412 -9.90 10.47 -0.10
N TYR A 413 -10.07 11.78 -0.03
CA TYR A 413 -11.38 12.40 0.20
C TYR A 413 -12.38 12.13 -0.93
N ARG A 414 -11.95 12.20 -2.21
CA ARG A 414 -12.78 11.84 -3.37
C ARG A 414 -13.20 10.37 -3.34
N ARG A 415 -12.30 9.49 -2.94
CA ARG A 415 -12.55 8.08 -2.80
C ARG A 415 -13.59 7.84 -1.70
N TRP A 416 -13.35 8.33 -0.48
CA TRP A 416 -14.27 8.14 0.65
C TRP A 416 -15.64 8.80 0.44
N LYS A 417 -15.71 9.91 -0.33
CA LYS A 417 -16.98 10.46 -0.79
C LYS A 417 -17.74 9.46 -1.67
N ARG A 418 -17.07 8.84 -2.65
CA ARG A 418 -17.71 7.84 -3.54
C ARG A 418 -18.16 6.58 -2.79
N GLU A 419 -17.39 6.18 -1.78
CA GLU A 419 -17.67 5.02 -0.94
C GLU A 419 -18.70 5.31 0.17
N GLY A 420 -19.12 6.57 0.34
CA GLY A 420 -20.14 6.98 1.31
C GLY A 420 -19.63 7.22 2.74
N PHE A 421 -18.31 7.17 2.96
CA PHE A 421 -17.72 7.40 4.30
C PHE A 421 -17.46 8.86 4.62
N LEU A 422 -17.39 9.74 3.62
CA LEU A 422 -17.09 11.17 3.78
C LEU A 422 -18.27 12.03 3.29
N GLN A 423 -18.78 12.87 4.15
CA GLN A 423 -19.77 13.89 3.77
C GLN A 423 -19.06 15.16 3.31
N VAL A 424 -19.46 15.67 2.15
CA VAL A 424 -18.87 16.86 1.55
C VAL A 424 -19.90 17.98 1.55
N THR A 425 -19.58 19.06 2.24
CA THR A 425 -20.41 20.27 2.30
C THR A 425 -19.98 21.29 1.23
N GLY A 426 -20.90 22.12 0.76
CA GLY A 426 -20.60 23.12 -0.27
C GLY A 426 -19.62 24.21 0.18
N GLY A 427 -18.87 24.76 -0.77
CA GLY A 427 -18.01 25.92 -0.54
C GLY A 427 -16.61 25.63 0.00
N ASN A 428 -16.03 26.63 0.67
CA ASN A 428 -14.64 26.63 1.13
C ASN A 428 -14.46 26.31 2.62
N CYS A 429 -15.55 26.30 3.38
CA CYS A 429 -15.59 25.96 4.81
C CYS A 429 -16.63 24.87 5.02
N THR A 430 -16.43 24.02 6.03
CA THR A 430 -17.43 23.01 6.40
C THR A 430 -18.72 23.73 6.84
N ASP A 431 -19.83 23.33 6.24
CA ASP A 431 -21.13 23.77 6.66
C ASP A 431 -21.54 23.02 7.94
N TYR A 432 -21.61 23.73 9.03
CA TYR A 432 -21.95 23.16 10.34
C TYR A 432 -23.44 22.78 10.46
N ASP A 433 -24.31 23.30 9.60
CA ASP A 433 -25.73 22.92 9.58
C ASP A 433 -25.89 21.44 9.27
N ALA A 434 -25.05 20.88 8.38
CA ALA A 434 -25.05 19.45 8.08
C ALA A 434 -24.68 18.59 9.33
N ILE A 435 -23.80 19.08 10.19
CA ILE A 435 -23.44 18.40 11.44
C ILE A 435 -24.59 18.54 12.46
N LEU A 436 -25.20 19.72 12.56
CA LEU A 436 -26.34 19.94 13.44
C LEU A 436 -27.58 19.14 13.03
N GLU A 437 -27.82 18.97 11.74
CA GLU A 437 -28.88 18.11 11.21
C GLU A 437 -28.65 16.63 11.56
N LEU A 438 -27.40 16.16 11.47
CA LEU A 438 -27.04 14.80 11.90
C LEU A 438 -27.35 14.62 13.40
N LEU A 439 -26.93 15.57 14.24
CA LEU A 439 -27.11 15.50 15.70
C LEU A 439 -28.56 15.69 16.12
N GLY A 440 -29.30 16.62 15.47
CA GLY A 440 -30.70 16.92 15.76
C GLY A 440 -31.67 15.79 15.36
N ASN A 441 -31.29 15.00 14.34
CA ASN A 441 -32.06 13.82 13.89
C ASN A 441 -31.44 12.50 14.39
N PHE A 442 -30.62 12.55 15.45
CA PHE A 442 -29.94 11.36 15.96
C PHE A 442 -30.95 10.34 16.51
N PRO A 443 -30.83 9.04 16.13
CA PRO A 443 -31.86 8.05 16.47
C PRO A 443 -31.86 7.62 17.95
N LEU A 444 -30.86 8.04 18.72
CA LEU A 444 -30.73 7.75 20.15
C LEU A 444 -30.76 9.03 20.97
N THR A 445 -31.16 8.93 22.24
CA THR A 445 -31.10 10.05 23.18
C THR A 445 -29.64 10.35 23.53
N ILE A 446 -29.13 11.50 23.08
CA ILE A 446 -27.78 11.95 23.39
C ILE A 446 -27.75 12.55 24.79
N SER A 447 -26.98 11.94 25.71
CA SER A 447 -26.88 12.43 27.10
C SER A 447 -25.94 13.62 27.25
N SER A 448 -24.89 13.72 26.44
CA SER A 448 -23.93 14.84 26.41
C SER A 448 -23.16 14.85 25.08
N ILE A 449 -22.85 16.07 24.59
CA ILE A 449 -22.02 16.32 23.41
C ILE A 449 -20.77 17.07 23.84
N ALA A 450 -19.62 16.37 23.82
CA ALA A 450 -18.30 16.96 24.06
C ALA A 450 -17.82 17.78 22.86
N PHE A 451 -17.33 18.99 23.08
CA PHE A 451 -16.76 19.86 22.03
C PHE A 451 -15.61 20.70 22.56
N ASP A 452 -14.67 21.09 21.69
CA ASP A 452 -13.65 22.08 22.05
C ASP A 452 -14.23 23.50 21.95
N GLN A 453 -14.00 24.30 22.97
CA GLN A 453 -14.53 25.70 23.04
C GLN A 453 -13.97 26.61 21.93
N TRP A 454 -12.83 26.30 21.35
CA TRP A 454 -12.24 27.10 20.28
C TRP A 454 -13.11 27.03 19.01
N ASN A 455 -13.57 28.19 18.54
CA ASN A 455 -14.37 28.37 17.31
C ASN A 455 -15.76 27.68 17.27
N ALA A 456 -16.27 27.16 18.39
CA ALA A 456 -17.55 26.43 18.43
C ALA A 456 -18.76 27.25 18.93
N THR A 457 -18.59 28.53 19.33
CA THR A 457 -19.63 29.32 19.99
C THR A 457 -20.92 29.40 19.17
N GLN A 458 -20.84 29.71 17.89
CA GLN A 458 -22.03 29.82 17.03
C GLN A 458 -22.71 28.48 16.82
N PHE A 459 -21.94 27.43 16.58
CA PHE A 459 -22.40 26.05 16.44
C PHE A 459 -23.19 25.57 17.66
N VAL A 460 -22.68 25.83 18.85
CA VAL A 460 -23.32 25.46 20.11
C VAL A 460 -24.63 26.22 20.32
N ILE A 461 -24.62 27.56 20.15
CA ILE A 461 -25.83 28.39 20.29
C ILE A 461 -26.93 27.93 19.33
N GLN A 462 -26.57 27.67 18.09
CA GLN A 462 -27.50 27.22 17.06
C GLN A 462 -28.07 25.84 17.39
N GLY A 463 -27.22 24.86 17.75
CA GLY A 463 -27.66 23.52 18.09
C GLY A 463 -28.52 23.44 19.34
N GLN A 464 -28.22 24.29 20.36
CA GLN A 464 -29.08 24.41 21.56
C GLN A 464 -30.43 25.04 21.22
N SER A 465 -30.43 26.11 20.42
CA SER A 465 -31.67 26.83 20.11
C SER A 465 -32.60 26.10 19.15
N GLN A 466 -32.06 25.38 18.17
CA GLN A 466 -32.85 24.68 17.14
C GLN A 466 -33.25 23.26 17.55
N PHE A 467 -32.36 22.53 18.22
CA PHE A 467 -32.51 21.09 18.48
C PHE A 467 -32.46 20.72 19.97
N GLY A 468 -32.19 21.70 20.88
CA GLY A 468 -32.08 21.41 22.32
C GLY A 468 -30.88 20.51 22.69
N LEU A 469 -29.83 20.50 21.90
CA LEU A 469 -28.70 19.58 22.05
C LEU A 469 -27.88 19.84 23.33
N PRO A 470 -27.47 18.79 24.08
CA PRO A 470 -26.81 18.94 25.38
C PRO A 470 -25.29 19.09 25.21
N PHE A 471 -24.85 20.25 24.69
CA PHE A 471 -23.44 20.56 24.52
C PHE A 471 -22.74 20.87 25.84
N GLU A 472 -21.60 20.24 26.05
CA GLU A 472 -20.72 20.44 27.18
C GLU A 472 -19.25 20.59 26.75
N PRO A 473 -18.55 21.66 27.18
CA PRO A 473 -17.18 21.91 26.76
C PRO A 473 -16.24 20.82 27.28
N TYR A 474 -15.31 20.38 26.41
CA TYR A 474 -14.29 19.38 26.73
C TYR A 474 -12.92 19.88 26.25
N SER A 475 -12.08 20.28 27.20
CA SER A 475 -10.74 20.81 26.87
C SER A 475 -9.83 19.74 26.27
N GLN A 476 -9.17 20.08 25.17
CA GLN A 476 -8.18 19.20 24.54
C GLN A 476 -6.81 19.22 25.23
N SER A 477 -6.75 19.48 26.55
CA SER A 477 -5.52 19.41 27.33
C SER A 477 -5.02 17.97 27.47
N ILE A 478 -3.72 17.79 27.74
CA ILE A 478 -3.14 16.45 27.98
C ILE A 478 -3.75 15.82 29.25
N PHE A 479 -4.10 16.62 30.22
CA PHE A 479 -4.74 16.18 31.46
C PHE A 479 -6.11 15.53 31.21
N ASN A 480 -6.97 16.20 30.43
CA ASN A 480 -8.32 15.68 30.14
C ASN A 480 -8.28 14.47 29.20
N PHE A 481 -7.33 14.43 28.25
CA PHE A 481 -7.22 13.32 27.32
C PHE A 481 -6.51 12.09 27.91
N ASN A 482 -5.78 12.21 29.02
CA ASN A 482 -5.06 11.09 29.61
C ASN A 482 -5.99 9.92 29.98
N ARG A 483 -7.07 10.20 30.73
CA ARG A 483 -8.01 9.16 31.18
C ARG A 483 -8.69 8.44 30.01
N PRO A 484 -9.34 9.10 29.05
CA PRO A 484 -9.97 8.41 27.93
C PRO A 484 -8.97 7.71 27.00
N THR A 485 -7.75 8.21 26.82
CA THR A 485 -6.72 7.56 26.01
C THR A 485 -6.30 6.20 26.62
N ARG A 486 -5.99 6.17 27.89
CA ARG A 486 -5.61 4.92 28.60
C ARG A 486 -6.78 3.95 28.71
N GLU A 487 -7.97 4.47 28.96
CA GLU A 487 -9.16 3.64 29.06
C GLU A 487 -9.55 3.02 27.73
N PHE A 488 -9.46 3.77 26.61
CA PHE A 488 -9.69 3.21 25.29
C PHE A 488 -8.74 2.05 24.97
N GLU A 489 -7.46 2.22 25.28
CA GLU A 489 -6.47 1.17 25.08
C GLU A 489 -6.77 -0.07 25.94
N ARG A 490 -7.18 0.13 27.21
CA ARG A 490 -7.56 -0.94 28.12
C ARG A 490 -8.81 -1.70 27.62
N LEU A 491 -9.83 -0.97 27.17
CA LEU A 491 -11.07 -1.53 26.63
C LEU A 491 -10.82 -2.31 25.34
N LEU A 492 -9.96 -1.77 24.45
CA LEU A 492 -9.57 -2.44 23.22
C LEU A 492 -8.89 -3.78 23.53
N LYS A 493 -7.87 -3.78 24.39
CA LYS A 493 -7.13 -5.00 24.79
C LYS A 493 -8.00 -6.02 25.51
N SER A 494 -9.06 -5.58 26.18
CA SER A 494 -10.03 -6.48 26.83
C SER A 494 -11.17 -6.95 25.90
N GLY A 495 -11.13 -6.61 24.62
CA GLY A 495 -12.14 -7.01 23.63
C GLY A 495 -13.52 -6.38 23.84
N LYS A 496 -13.59 -5.26 24.57
CA LYS A 496 -14.84 -4.55 24.88
C LYS A 496 -15.21 -3.44 23.87
N VAL A 497 -14.29 -3.03 23.02
CA VAL A 497 -14.52 -2.04 21.95
C VAL A 497 -15.15 -2.72 20.75
N VAL A 498 -16.20 -2.10 20.19
CA VAL A 498 -16.76 -2.40 18.89
C VAL A 498 -16.71 -1.10 18.08
N LEU A 499 -15.92 -1.10 17.00
CA LEU A 499 -15.76 0.03 16.11
C LEU A 499 -16.60 -0.18 14.85
N ASP A 500 -17.49 0.74 14.50
CA ASP A 500 -18.12 0.69 13.18
C ASP A 500 -17.04 0.86 12.10
N TYR A 501 -17.05 -0.06 11.11
CA TYR A 501 -16.03 -0.02 10.07
C TYR A 501 -16.09 1.30 9.30
N ASN A 502 -15.05 2.11 9.45
CA ASN A 502 -14.89 3.38 8.74
C ASN A 502 -13.40 3.57 8.39
N PRO A 503 -13.04 3.57 7.09
CA PRO A 503 -11.64 3.69 6.66
C PRO A 503 -11.00 5.02 7.07
N ILE A 504 -11.79 6.09 7.27
CA ILE A 504 -11.28 7.38 7.74
C ILE A 504 -10.88 7.29 9.21
N THR A 505 -11.66 6.58 10.05
CA THR A 505 -11.32 6.32 11.46
C THR A 505 -10.02 5.54 11.55
N LEU A 506 -9.90 4.45 10.80
CA LEU A 506 -8.69 3.63 10.76
C LEU A 506 -7.47 4.44 10.31
N TRP A 507 -7.63 5.27 9.27
CA TRP A 507 -6.59 6.17 8.79
C TRP A 507 -6.19 7.23 9.83
N CYS A 508 -7.12 7.82 10.58
CA CYS A 508 -6.82 8.75 11.66
C CYS A 508 -6.00 8.08 12.77
N PHE A 509 -6.32 6.84 13.14
CA PHE A 509 -5.52 6.07 14.11
C PHE A 509 -4.10 5.81 13.59
N SER A 510 -3.91 5.50 12.32
CA SER A 510 -2.57 5.28 11.75
C SER A 510 -1.68 6.54 11.76
N ASN A 511 -2.30 7.72 11.76
CA ASN A 511 -1.62 9.00 11.88
C ASN A 511 -1.39 9.44 13.33
N CYS A 512 -1.84 8.63 14.30
CA CYS A 512 -1.86 8.99 15.70
C CYS A 512 -0.66 8.38 16.45
N VAL A 513 0.05 9.23 17.20
CA VAL A 513 1.08 8.84 18.15
C VAL A 513 0.77 9.42 19.52
N LEU A 514 1.26 8.81 20.58
CA LEU A 514 1.09 9.34 21.93
C LEU A 514 2.19 10.33 22.27
N LYS A 515 1.79 11.53 22.68
CA LYS A 515 2.67 12.48 23.37
C LYS A 515 2.66 12.15 24.86
N HIS A 516 3.82 11.92 25.43
CA HIS A 516 4.03 11.74 26.85
C HIS A 516 4.48 13.06 27.49
N GLU A 517 3.94 13.35 28.66
CA GLU A 517 4.42 14.46 29.49
C GLU A 517 5.47 13.96 30.49
N PRO A 518 6.72 14.43 30.41
CA PRO A 518 7.81 13.85 31.21
C PRO A 518 7.63 13.96 32.72
N SER A 519 6.79 14.92 33.18
CA SER A 519 6.62 15.24 34.61
C SER A 519 5.57 14.40 35.33
N CYS A 520 4.57 13.80 34.63
CA CYS A 520 3.43 13.16 35.27
C CYS A 520 2.88 11.94 34.56
N ASP A 521 3.60 11.36 33.61
CA ASP A 521 3.19 10.18 32.81
C ASP A 521 1.82 10.33 32.10
N ASN A 522 1.32 11.55 31.94
CA ASN A 522 0.11 11.81 31.18
C ASN A 522 0.37 11.62 29.69
N VAL A 523 -0.63 11.08 28.99
CA VAL A 523 -0.58 10.81 27.56
C VAL A 523 -1.72 11.51 26.83
N LYS A 524 -1.44 11.93 25.60
CA LYS A 524 -2.43 12.49 24.68
C LYS A 524 -2.12 12.07 23.25
N PRO A 525 -3.13 11.69 22.45
CA PRO A 525 -2.94 11.46 21.02
C PRO A 525 -2.61 12.77 20.30
N ILE A 526 -1.60 12.72 19.43
CA ILE A 526 -1.18 13.80 18.55
C ILE A 526 -0.89 13.29 17.14
N LYS A 527 -0.86 14.21 16.17
CA LYS A 527 -0.49 13.90 14.77
C LYS A 527 0.97 13.44 14.70
N SER A 528 1.22 12.33 14.03
CA SER A 528 2.59 11.86 13.76
C SER A 528 3.37 12.90 12.95
N GLY A 529 4.64 13.13 13.29
CA GLY A 529 5.52 14.09 12.61
C GLY A 529 5.38 15.56 13.06
N SER A 530 4.63 15.86 14.11
CA SER A 530 4.43 17.22 14.65
C SER A 530 5.66 17.87 15.31
N GLY A 531 6.87 17.35 15.10
CA GLY A 531 8.11 17.86 15.73
C GLY A 531 9.22 18.31 14.79
N LYS A 532 9.19 18.06 13.47
CA LYS A 532 10.39 18.23 12.61
C LYS A 532 10.23 18.87 11.23
N SER A 533 9.04 19.13 10.71
CA SER A 533 8.83 20.06 9.57
C SER A 533 7.34 20.35 9.40
N GLU A 534 6.97 21.62 9.45
CA GLU A 534 5.60 22.12 9.27
C GLU A 534 4.91 21.68 7.95
N LYS A 535 5.67 21.32 6.92
CA LYS A 535 5.13 20.87 5.62
C LYS A 535 4.51 19.46 5.61
N LYS A 536 4.85 18.60 6.56
CA LYS A 536 4.28 17.23 6.66
C LYS A 536 3.10 17.14 7.64
N SER A 537 2.97 18.07 8.57
CA SER A 537 1.89 18.04 9.58
C SER A 537 0.49 18.25 8.99
N GLY A 538 0.37 18.91 7.83
CA GLY A 538 -0.91 19.14 7.17
C GLY A 538 -1.57 17.93 6.51
N GLN A 539 -0.78 16.86 6.24
CA GLN A 539 -1.28 15.64 5.57
C GLN A 539 -1.92 14.66 6.57
N ASN A 540 -1.38 14.56 7.78
CA ASN A 540 -1.85 13.60 8.79
C ASN A 540 -3.03 14.20 9.57
N LYS A 541 -4.13 13.46 9.65
CA LYS A 541 -5.34 13.84 10.39
C LYS A 541 -5.57 12.83 11.52
N VAL A 542 -6.08 13.33 12.65
CA VAL A 542 -6.42 12.53 13.85
C VAL A 542 -7.81 12.87 14.39
N ASP A 543 -8.56 13.68 13.65
CA ASP A 543 -9.78 14.35 14.10
C ASP A 543 -10.86 13.35 14.56
N LEU A 544 -11.00 12.19 13.87
CA LEU A 544 -11.92 11.15 14.31
C LEU A 544 -11.44 10.43 15.59
N VAL A 545 -10.15 10.35 15.84
CA VAL A 545 -9.61 9.84 17.11
C VAL A 545 -9.90 10.82 18.25
N ILE A 546 -9.76 12.12 17.99
CA ILE A 546 -10.05 13.16 18.97
C ILE A 546 -11.53 13.14 19.35
N SER A 547 -12.44 13.18 18.38
CA SER A 547 -13.88 13.16 18.64
C SER A 547 -14.33 11.87 19.35
N LEU A 548 -13.73 10.71 18.99
CA LEU A 548 -13.99 9.43 19.65
C LEU A 548 -13.56 9.46 21.13
N LEU A 549 -12.39 10.01 21.43
CA LEU A 549 -11.91 10.12 22.80
C LEU A 549 -12.68 11.18 23.61
N GLN A 550 -13.18 12.23 22.98
CA GLN A 550 -14.09 13.18 23.62
C GLN A 550 -15.41 12.51 24.04
N SER A 551 -16.00 11.66 23.17
CA SER A 551 -17.21 10.91 23.52
C SER A 551 -16.96 9.96 24.70
N LEU A 552 -15.82 9.24 24.70
CA LEU A 552 -15.43 8.37 25.81
C LEU A 552 -15.15 9.17 27.09
N GLY A 553 -14.48 10.32 26.97
CA GLY A 553 -14.21 11.20 28.12
C GLY A 553 -15.48 11.61 28.83
N ARG A 554 -16.51 12.04 28.10
CA ARG A 554 -17.82 12.38 28.65
C ARG A 554 -18.56 11.20 29.24
N PHE A 555 -18.45 10.04 28.60
CA PHE A 555 -19.02 8.82 29.16
C PHE A 555 -18.42 8.48 30.52
N LEU A 556 -17.10 8.59 30.68
CA LEU A 556 -16.39 8.29 31.92
C LEU A 556 -16.63 9.30 33.06
N GLU A 557 -17.13 10.49 32.76
CA GLU A 557 -17.50 11.52 33.75
C GLU A 557 -18.92 11.35 34.28
N GLN A 558 -19.72 10.43 33.73
CA GLN A 558 -21.08 10.20 34.21
C GLN A 558 -21.08 9.47 35.55
N PRO A 559 -21.98 9.85 36.49
CA PRO A 559 -21.96 9.33 37.88
C PRO A 559 -22.04 7.80 38.02
N GLN A 560 -22.57 7.11 37.00
CA GLN A 560 -22.70 5.64 37.01
C GLN A 560 -21.37 4.93 36.75
N PHE A 561 -20.35 5.64 36.24
CA PHE A 561 -19.05 5.10 35.84
C PHE A 561 -17.87 5.84 36.49
N ASP A 562 -18.14 6.78 37.40
CA ASP A 562 -17.09 7.46 38.15
C ASP A 562 -16.57 6.51 39.25
N THR A 563 -15.52 5.74 38.94
CA THR A 563 -14.82 4.85 39.88
C THR A 563 -13.73 5.57 40.66
N SER A 564 -13.71 6.89 40.69
CA SER A 564 -12.75 7.70 41.47
C SER A 564 -13.23 7.90 42.93
N ILE A 565 -13.49 6.79 43.65
CA ILE A 565 -13.60 6.75 45.12
C ILE A 565 -12.54 5.81 45.67
#